data_0562a4e880aab6126be6d215c74c8e42
#
_entry.id   0562a4e880aab6126be6d215c74c8e42
#
_cell.length_a   1.000
_cell.length_b   1.000
_cell.length_c   1.000
_cell.angle_alpha   90.00
_cell.angle_beta   90.00
_cell.angle_gamma   90.00
#
_symmetry.space_group_name_H-M   'P 1'
#
loop_
_entity.id
_entity.type
_entity.pdbx_description
1 polymer ?
#
loop_
_entity_poly.entity_id
_entity_poly.type
_entity_poly.pdbx_seq_one_letter_code
_entity_poly.pdbx_strand_id
1 'polypeptide(L)'
;MLLAEGDARAALDTLRHAYTIWQELEAPYETARVRVLIGVACRRLGDHDTARMHLDGARTVFQQLGAVPDLARVEDLSRKARARANGLTRRELQVLALVAAGKTNQQVAAALVISDHTVRRHLQNIFSKIGVSSRAAATAFVLQHDLL
;
A
#
# COMPACT_ATOMS: atom_id res chain seq x y z
N MET A 1 -7.52 2.18 15.45
CA MET A 1 -8.98 2.24 15.62
C MET A 1 -9.65 1.69 14.37
N LEU A 2 -10.38 0.59 14.50
CA LEU A 2 -11.16 0.00 13.39
C LEU A 2 -12.49 0.75 13.32
N LEU A 3 -12.62 1.66 12.37
CA LEU A 3 -13.88 2.31 12.08
C LEU A 3 -14.79 1.34 11.33
N ALA A 4 -16.00 1.09 11.80
CA ALA A 4 -17.05 0.43 11.05
C ALA A 4 -17.41 1.27 9.79
N GLU A 5 -18.06 0.67 8.78
CA GLU A 5 -18.39 1.40 7.54
C GLU A 5 -19.19 2.68 7.76
N GLY A 6 -20.12 2.67 8.74
CA GLY A 6 -20.88 3.85 9.12
C GLY A 6 -20.01 4.97 9.68
N ASP A 7 -19.04 4.59 10.51
CA ASP A 7 -18.08 5.54 11.09
C ASP A 7 -17.12 6.09 10.02
N ALA A 8 -16.78 5.29 9.01
CA ALA A 8 -15.93 5.74 7.91
C ALA A 8 -16.60 6.82 7.05
N ARG A 9 -17.90 6.74 6.81
CA ARG A 9 -18.65 7.78 6.09
C ARG A 9 -18.74 9.09 6.90
N ALA A 10 -19.10 9.00 8.17
CA ALA A 10 -19.16 10.16 9.05
C ALA A 10 -17.77 10.83 9.20
N ALA A 11 -16.74 10.01 9.33
CA ALA A 11 -15.35 10.49 9.37
C ALA A 11 -14.98 11.20 8.05
N LEU A 12 -15.40 10.66 6.92
CA LEU A 12 -15.08 11.23 5.60
C LEU A 12 -15.69 12.64 5.44
N ASP A 13 -16.92 12.85 5.88
CA ASP A 13 -17.56 14.17 5.81
C ASP A 13 -16.82 15.19 6.68
N THR A 14 -16.45 14.79 7.89
CA THR A 14 -15.65 15.63 8.80
C THR A 14 -14.27 15.94 8.19
N LEU A 15 -13.61 14.96 7.60
CA LEU A 15 -12.31 15.12 6.96
C LEU A 15 -12.37 16.04 5.74
N ARG A 16 -13.41 15.96 4.93
CA ARG A 16 -13.63 16.86 3.79
C ARG A 16 -13.80 18.31 4.24
N HIS A 17 -14.52 18.51 5.33
CA HIS A 17 -14.66 19.84 5.91
C HIS A 17 -13.31 20.38 6.42
N ALA A 18 -12.57 19.57 7.15
CA ALA A 18 -11.23 19.92 7.61
C ALA A 18 -10.27 20.22 6.43
N TYR A 19 -10.37 19.44 5.34
CA TYR A 19 -9.59 19.68 4.13
C TYR A 19 -9.83 21.06 3.55
N THR A 20 -11.09 21.48 3.44
CA THR A 20 -11.46 22.82 2.95
C THR A 20 -10.89 23.91 3.84
N ILE A 21 -11.00 23.78 5.16
CA ILE A 21 -10.45 24.76 6.11
C ILE A 21 -8.94 24.90 5.97
N TRP A 22 -8.21 23.80 5.92
CA TRP A 22 -6.75 23.83 5.81
C TRP A 22 -6.27 24.40 4.45
N GLN A 23 -7.05 24.18 3.37
CA GLN A 23 -6.79 24.82 2.08
C GLN A 23 -6.98 26.32 2.14
N GLU A 24 -8.05 26.80 2.77
CA GLU A 24 -8.32 28.24 2.94
C GLU A 24 -7.27 28.93 3.79
N LEU A 25 -6.70 28.21 4.75
CA LEU A 25 -5.61 28.71 5.62
C LEU A 25 -4.23 28.59 4.96
N GLU A 26 -4.17 28.13 3.71
CA GLU A 26 -2.90 27.93 2.99
C GLU A 26 -1.87 27.10 3.77
N ALA A 27 -2.34 26.06 4.46
CA ALA A 27 -1.53 25.16 5.28
C ALA A 27 -1.26 23.84 4.54
N PRO A 28 -0.24 23.76 3.67
CA PRO A 28 -0.03 22.61 2.78
C PRO A 28 0.27 21.33 3.54
N TYR A 29 1.03 21.39 4.63
CA TYR A 29 1.35 20.22 5.44
C TYR A 29 0.10 19.61 6.09
N GLU A 30 -0.72 20.43 6.73
CA GLU A 30 -1.96 19.97 7.36
C GLU A 30 -2.97 19.46 6.32
N THR A 31 -3.05 20.13 5.18
CA THR A 31 -3.87 19.70 4.04
C THR A 31 -3.45 18.31 3.57
N ALA A 32 -2.16 18.06 3.42
CA ALA A 32 -1.64 16.75 3.02
C ALA A 32 -1.92 15.67 4.07
N ARG A 33 -1.80 15.97 5.35
CA ARG A 33 -2.15 15.04 6.43
C ARG A 33 -3.63 14.62 6.37
N VAL A 34 -4.51 15.57 6.15
CA VAL A 34 -5.96 15.29 6.01
C VAL A 34 -6.21 14.45 4.75
N ARG A 35 -5.53 14.72 3.66
CA ARG A 35 -5.64 13.89 2.44
C ARG A 35 -5.29 12.43 2.68
N VAL A 36 -4.27 12.15 3.48
CA VAL A 36 -3.93 10.76 3.87
C VAL A 36 -5.10 10.09 4.58
N LEU A 37 -5.72 10.78 5.52
CA LEU A 37 -6.87 10.25 6.26
C LEU A 37 -8.08 10.04 5.36
N ILE A 38 -8.35 10.96 4.42
CA ILE A 38 -9.40 10.80 3.41
C ILE A 38 -9.12 9.57 2.54
N GLY A 39 -7.88 9.40 2.08
CA GLY A 39 -7.47 8.24 1.29
C GLY A 39 -7.70 6.92 2.02
N VAL A 40 -7.36 6.85 3.30
CA VAL A 40 -7.61 5.67 4.14
C VAL A 40 -9.12 5.41 4.30
N ALA A 41 -9.91 6.43 4.55
CA ALA A 41 -11.37 6.31 4.70
C ALA A 41 -12.03 5.86 3.39
N CYS A 42 -11.68 6.47 2.26
CA CYS A 42 -12.17 6.07 0.93
C CYS A 42 -11.86 4.61 0.61
N ARG A 43 -10.64 4.16 0.92
CA ARG A 43 -10.26 2.77 0.70
C ARG A 43 -11.10 1.79 1.52
N ARG A 44 -11.44 2.13 2.76
CA ARG A 44 -12.33 1.31 3.60
C ARG A 44 -13.73 1.21 3.04
N LEU A 45 -14.17 2.24 2.34
CA LEU A 45 -15.47 2.29 1.67
C LEU A 45 -15.46 1.66 0.27
N GLY A 46 -14.31 1.13 -0.17
CA GLY A 46 -14.15 0.50 -1.49
C GLY A 46 -13.90 1.48 -2.64
N ASP A 47 -13.79 2.76 -2.37
CA ASP A 47 -13.46 3.78 -3.38
C ASP A 47 -11.94 3.90 -3.54
N HIS A 48 -11.38 2.95 -4.27
CA HIS A 48 -9.93 2.84 -4.45
C HIS A 48 -9.35 3.95 -5.33
N ASP A 49 -10.10 4.46 -6.29
CA ASP A 49 -9.63 5.51 -7.21
C ASP A 49 -9.50 6.86 -6.48
N THR A 50 -10.51 7.25 -5.72
CA THR A 50 -10.45 8.45 -4.88
C THR A 50 -9.36 8.33 -3.81
N ALA A 51 -9.22 7.16 -3.20
CA ALA A 51 -8.16 6.88 -2.23
C ALA A 51 -6.78 7.12 -2.83
N ARG A 52 -6.52 6.57 -4.03
CA ARG A 52 -5.25 6.75 -4.75
C ARG A 52 -4.97 8.21 -5.03
N MET A 53 -5.95 8.93 -5.56
CA MET A 53 -5.83 10.35 -5.87
C MET A 53 -5.39 11.18 -4.65
N HIS A 54 -6.00 10.94 -3.50
CA HIS A 54 -5.65 11.66 -2.27
C HIS A 54 -4.26 11.27 -1.74
N LEU A 55 -3.90 10.00 -1.77
CA LEU A 55 -2.58 9.54 -1.33
C LEU A 55 -1.46 10.07 -2.24
N ASP A 56 -1.66 10.07 -3.55
CA ASP A 56 -0.67 10.59 -4.50
C ASP A 56 -0.48 12.11 -4.34
N GLY A 57 -1.56 12.84 -4.13
CA GLY A 57 -1.50 14.27 -3.84
C GLY A 57 -0.79 14.59 -2.54
N ALA A 58 -1.03 13.83 -1.49
CA ALA A 58 -0.32 13.97 -0.21
C ALA A 58 1.17 13.66 -0.37
N ARG A 59 1.51 12.60 -1.10
CA ARG A 59 2.91 12.23 -1.39
C ARG A 59 3.67 13.38 -2.05
N THR A 60 3.10 14.00 -3.06
CA THR A 60 3.72 15.13 -3.77
C THR A 60 4.03 16.28 -2.80
N VAL A 61 3.10 16.66 -1.95
CA VAL A 61 3.29 17.72 -0.97
C VAL A 61 4.37 17.37 0.05
N PHE A 62 4.36 16.14 0.59
CA PHE A 62 5.38 15.70 1.55
C PHE A 62 6.78 15.67 0.92
N GLN A 63 6.90 15.29 -0.36
CA GLN A 63 8.15 15.38 -1.10
C GLN A 63 8.65 16.82 -1.19
N GLN A 64 7.78 17.75 -1.57
CA GLN A 64 8.13 19.18 -1.70
C GLN A 64 8.53 19.80 -0.38
N LEU A 65 7.91 19.38 0.73
CA LEU A 65 8.19 19.89 2.07
C LEU A 65 9.36 19.18 2.77
N GLY A 66 9.88 18.09 2.20
CA GLY A 66 10.90 17.27 2.85
C GLY A 66 10.41 16.55 4.10
N ALA A 67 9.12 16.28 4.22
CA ALA A 67 8.51 15.58 5.35
C ALA A 67 8.75 14.06 5.24
N VAL A 68 9.97 13.61 5.55
CA VAL A 68 10.44 12.25 5.33
C VAL A 68 9.60 11.17 6.03
N PRO A 69 9.25 11.29 7.33
CA PRO A 69 8.40 10.28 7.99
C PRO A 69 7.00 10.16 7.38
N ASP A 70 6.40 11.28 7.03
CA ASP A 70 5.06 11.30 6.40
C ASP A 70 5.10 10.71 5.00
N LEU A 71 6.13 11.02 4.23
CA LEU A 71 6.36 10.44 2.91
C LEU A 71 6.50 8.93 2.97
N ALA A 72 7.29 8.39 3.88
CA ALA A 72 7.49 6.96 4.07
C ALA A 72 6.17 6.26 4.42
N ARG A 73 5.34 6.88 5.26
CA ARG A 73 4.02 6.36 5.64
C ARG A 73 3.07 6.28 4.45
N VAL A 74 3.01 7.33 3.63
CA VAL A 74 2.16 7.37 2.44
C VAL A 74 2.61 6.33 1.42
N GLU A 75 3.89 6.18 1.19
CA GLU A 75 4.44 5.17 0.29
C GLU A 75 4.12 3.75 0.75
N ASP A 76 4.20 3.48 2.05
CA ASP A 76 3.81 2.20 2.62
C ASP A 76 2.31 1.90 2.42
N LEU A 77 1.46 2.89 2.68
CA LEU A 77 0.01 2.77 2.43
C LEU A 77 -0.31 2.51 0.96
N SER A 78 0.38 3.17 0.04
CA SER A 78 0.21 3.00 -1.41
C SER A 78 0.66 1.62 -1.88
N ARG A 79 1.78 1.11 -1.37
CA ARG A 79 2.26 -0.25 -1.66
C ARG A 79 1.27 -1.33 -1.20
N LYS A 80 0.77 -1.21 0.02
CA LYS A 80 -0.24 -2.14 0.57
C LYS A 80 -1.52 -2.13 -0.27
N ALA A 81 -1.93 -0.97 -0.75
CA ALA A 81 -3.10 -0.85 -1.62
C ALA A 81 -2.89 -1.54 -2.96
N ARG A 82 -1.72 -1.37 -3.59
CA ARG A 82 -1.37 -2.05 -4.85
C ARG A 82 -1.32 -3.57 -4.68
N ALA A 83 -0.73 -4.04 -3.60
CA ALA A 83 -0.67 -5.46 -3.29
C ALA A 83 -2.07 -6.08 -3.14
N ARG A 84 -2.98 -5.41 -2.45
CA ARG A 84 -4.38 -5.84 -2.32
C ARG A 84 -5.11 -5.83 -3.65
N ALA A 85 -4.84 -4.86 -4.51
CA ALA A 85 -5.42 -4.79 -5.85
C ALA A 85 -5.04 -6.01 -6.71
N ASN A 86 -3.87 -6.60 -6.49
CA ASN A 86 -3.43 -7.84 -7.13
C ASN A 86 -3.90 -9.12 -6.39
N GLY A 87 -4.68 -8.99 -5.34
CA GLY A 87 -5.19 -10.12 -4.56
C GLY A 87 -4.16 -10.81 -3.66
N LEU A 88 -2.99 -10.21 -3.45
CA LEU A 88 -1.93 -10.78 -2.64
C LEU A 88 -2.25 -10.67 -1.14
N THR A 89 -2.06 -11.76 -0.42
CA THR A 89 -2.14 -11.77 1.04
C THR A 89 -0.87 -11.15 1.64
N ARG A 90 -0.93 -10.80 2.93
CA ARG A 90 0.24 -10.30 3.65
C ARG A 90 1.42 -11.27 3.60
N ARG A 91 1.15 -12.58 3.77
CA ARG A 91 2.19 -13.61 3.72
C ARG A 91 2.80 -13.76 2.32
N GLU A 92 1.96 -13.76 1.30
CA GLU A 92 2.41 -13.78 -0.10
C GLU A 92 3.29 -12.57 -0.42
N LEU A 93 2.95 -11.40 0.10
CA LEU A 93 3.76 -10.21 -0.05
C LEU A 93 5.14 -10.34 0.62
N GLN A 94 5.20 -10.93 1.81
CA GLN A 94 6.47 -11.22 2.51
C GLN A 94 7.34 -12.19 1.70
N VAL A 95 6.74 -13.23 1.13
CA VAL A 95 7.45 -14.18 0.27
C VAL A 95 7.97 -13.47 -0.98
N LEU A 96 7.13 -12.71 -1.66
CA LEU A 96 7.48 -11.99 -2.87
C LEU A 96 8.60 -10.96 -2.64
N ALA A 97 8.61 -10.29 -1.51
CA ALA A 97 9.66 -9.35 -1.12
C ALA A 97 11.02 -10.03 -1.04
N LEU A 98 11.09 -11.19 -0.39
CA LEU A 98 12.34 -11.94 -0.26
C LEU A 98 12.82 -12.53 -1.59
N VAL A 99 11.89 -12.97 -2.43
CA VAL A 99 12.19 -13.43 -3.80
C VAL A 99 12.74 -12.30 -4.65
N ALA A 100 12.14 -11.13 -4.60
CA ALA A 100 12.62 -9.95 -5.33
C ALA A 100 14.00 -9.48 -4.83
N ALA A 101 14.31 -9.72 -3.56
CA ALA A 101 15.64 -9.45 -2.98
C ALA A 101 16.70 -10.51 -3.37
N GLY A 102 16.35 -11.50 -4.20
CA GLY A 102 17.27 -12.54 -4.67
C GLY A 102 17.44 -13.73 -3.74
N LYS A 103 16.56 -13.89 -2.74
CA LYS A 103 16.63 -15.03 -1.80
C LYS A 103 16.16 -16.33 -2.46
N THR A 104 16.83 -17.45 -2.13
CA THR A 104 16.40 -18.78 -2.54
C THR A 104 15.17 -19.23 -1.71
N ASN A 105 14.47 -20.28 -2.17
CA ASN A 105 13.33 -20.84 -1.43
C ASN A 105 13.74 -21.27 0.00
N GLN A 106 14.92 -21.86 0.15
CA GLN A 106 15.47 -22.24 1.47
C GLN A 106 15.69 -21.02 2.36
N GLN A 107 16.24 -19.94 1.81
CA GLN A 107 16.45 -18.69 2.55
C GLN A 107 15.13 -18.03 2.94
N VAL A 108 14.15 -18.05 2.05
CA VAL A 108 12.78 -17.55 2.34
C VAL A 108 12.14 -18.38 3.44
N ALA A 109 12.23 -19.71 3.36
CA ALA A 109 11.71 -20.63 4.38
C ALA A 109 12.32 -20.37 5.74
N ALA A 110 13.63 -20.18 5.81
CA ALA A 110 14.34 -19.85 7.05
C ALA A 110 13.92 -18.49 7.62
N ALA A 111 13.82 -17.47 6.78
CA ALA A 111 13.44 -16.11 7.19
C ALA A 111 12.02 -16.02 7.74
N LEU A 112 11.10 -16.78 7.18
CA LEU A 112 9.67 -16.77 7.56
C LEU A 112 9.29 -17.89 8.52
N VAL A 113 10.24 -18.76 8.87
CA VAL A 113 10.03 -19.93 9.74
C VAL A 113 8.91 -20.85 9.22
N ILE A 114 9.01 -21.21 7.94
CA ILE A 114 8.09 -22.12 7.24
C ILE A 114 8.89 -23.16 6.46
N SER A 115 8.23 -24.19 5.94
CA SER A 115 8.88 -25.20 5.12
C SER A 115 9.13 -24.70 3.69
N ASP A 116 10.11 -25.31 3.00
CA ASP A 116 10.38 -25.07 1.59
C ASP A 116 9.13 -25.39 0.73
N HIS A 117 8.42 -26.45 1.06
CA HIS A 117 7.16 -26.80 0.40
C HIS A 117 6.11 -25.69 0.53
N THR A 118 5.99 -25.08 1.69
CA THR A 118 5.08 -23.95 1.93
C THR A 118 5.48 -22.73 1.11
N VAL A 119 6.78 -22.46 0.98
CA VAL A 119 7.28 -21.39 0.10
C VAL A 119 6.89 -21.64 -1.35
N ARG A 120 7.06 -22.85 -1.86
CA ARG A 120 6.67 -23.22 -3.23
C ARG A 120 5.18 -23.02 -3.46
N ARG A 121 4.35 -23.40 -2.50
CA ARG A 121 2.91 -23.21 -2.57
C ARG A 121 2.53 -21.73 -2.62
N HIS A 122 3.16 -20.90 -1.80
CA HIS A 122 2.97 -19.45 -1.85
C HIS A 122 3.38 -18.88 -3.22
N LEU A 123 4.50 -19.31 -3.76
CA LEU A 123 4.94 -18.87 -5.09
C LEU A 123 3.98 -19.25 -6.20
N GLN A 124 3.43 -20.46 -6.19
CA GLN A 124 2.40 -20.86 -7.15
C GLN A 124 1.18 -19.95 -7.08
N ASN A 125 0.70 -19.67 -5.87
CA ASN A 125 -0.44 -18.77 -5.67
C ASN A 125 -0.12 -17.35 -6.12
N ILE A 126 1.07 -16.83 -5.80
CA ILE A 126 1.53 -15.51 -6.23
C ILE A 126 1.57 -15.44 -7.75
N PHE A 127 2.22 -16.40 -8.41
CA PHE A 127 2.36 -16.41 -9.87
C PHE A 127 1.00 -16.43 -10.57
N SER A 128 0.05 -17.19 -10.06
CA SER A 128 -1.32 -17.21 -10.55
C SER A 128 -2.02 -15.85 -10.39
N LYS A 129 -1.85 -15.21 -9.24
CA LYS A 129 -2.51 -13.93 -8.92
C LYS A 129 -1.97 -12.75 -9.73
N ILE A 130 -0.66 -12.71 -9.99
CA ILE A 130 -0.02 -11.61 -10.74
C ILE A 130 0.18 -11.94 -12.22
N GLY A 131 -0.21 -13.13 -12.66
CA GLY A 131 -0.18 -13.52 -14.07
C GLY A 131 1.22 -13.73 -14.64
N VAL A 132 2.13 -14.28 -13.85
CA VAL A 132 3.50 -14.61 -14.28
C VAL A 132 3.77 -16.11 -14.19
N SER A 133 4.79 -16.58 -14.92
CA SER A 133 5.13 -18.01 -14.97
C SER A 133 6.54 -18.34 -14.49
N SER A 134 7.31 -17.35 -14.08
CA SER A 134 8.68 -17.54 -13.62
C SER A 134 9.04 -16.61 -12.46
N ARG A 135 10.08 -17.01 -11.73
CA ARG A 135 10.65 -16.22 -10.64
C ARG A 135 11.19 -14.86 -11.13
N ALA A 136 11.86 -14.87 -12.28
CA ALA A 136 12.37 -13.64 -12.89
C ALA A 136 11.25 -12.70 -13.31
N ALA A 137 10.16 -13.22 -13.88
CA ALA A 137 8.98 -12.43 -14.23
C ALA A 137 8.27 -11.85 -12.99
N ALA A 138 8.23 -12.60 -11.89
CA ALA A 138 7.70 -12.09 -10.62
C ALA A 138 8.54 -10.93 -10.07
N THR A 139 9.85 -11.04 -10.11
CA THR A 139 10.77 -9.96 -9.70
C THR A 139 10.60 -8.72 -10.59
N ALA A 140 10.50 -8.90 -11.90
CA ALA A 140 10.24 -7.80 -12.84
C ALA A 140 8.88 -7.13 -12.56
N PHE A 141 7.85 -7.91 -12.25
CA PHE A 141 6.53 -7.41 -11.89
C PHE A 141 6.58 -6.50 -10.66
N VAL A 142 7.32 -6.90 -9.62
CA VAL A 142 7.53 -6.11 -8.42
C VAL A 142 8.15 -4.75 -8.74
N LEU A 143 9.17 -4.73 -9.59
CA LEU A 143 9.86 -3.49 -9.98
C LEU A 143 8.97 -2.59 -10.84
N GLN A 144 8.22 -3.17 -11.80
CA GLN A 144 7.34 -2.41 -12.69
C GLN A 144 6.15 -1.78 -11.98
N HIS A 145 5.61 -2.45 -10.95
CA HIS A 145 4.43 -2.02 -10.22
C HIS A 145 4.74 -1.37 -8.88
N ASP A 146 6.01 -1.19 -8.54
CA ASP A 146 6.47 -0.57 -7.30
C ASP A 146 5.74 -1.13 -6.06
N LEU A 147 5.74 -2.47 -5.93
CA LEU A 147 5.04 -3.17 -4.85
C LEU A 147 5.83 -3.20 -3.54
N LEU A 148 7.11 -2.91 -3.58
CA LEU A 148 8.04 -3.03 -2.44
C LEU A 148 8.95 -1.82 -2.31
#